data_0e717ed54ef94811dbce9cc170ce5302
#
_entry.id   0e717ed54ef94811dbce9cc170ce5302
#
_cell.length_a   1.000
_cell.length_b   1.000
_cell.length_c   1.000
_cell.angle_alpha   90.00
_cell.angle_beta   90.00
_cell.angle_gamma   90.00
#
_symmetry.space_group_name_H-M   'P 1'
#
loop_
_entity.id
_entity.type
_entity.pdbx_description
1 polymer ?
#
loop_
_entity_poly.entity_id
_entity_poly.type
_entity_poly.pdbx_seq_one_letter_code
_entity_poly.pdbx_strand_id
1 'polypeptide(L)'
;NEVTNKTFENILKKFRVDVFKVDGYLFWGDPEDEESGGLVPVSAVPMSLAVDSDQMVNEYGWPYGVTQGDATLEGAVYGLYNNGVLVDTYTTDKNGYFLTDYYVCGDNWYLQEITPSEGYLLDDTRYYIDCSAYEYTVELNTEYVDVYEAIVRGKIAIIKHCDDGSTKIETPEEGAVFAVYLKSAGSYDNAEEKERAILFCDEFGFAETAWLPYGTYVVEQIDGWEGKEMMPAFDVNINADGETYRYLINNATFEAEIEIVKKDIETGNIIPAAGIGFKVRNTDTGEYVIQRVNYPTPVDIEVYYTDSTGKLMLPAPLPYGNY
;
A
#
# COMPACT_ATOMS: atom_id res chain seq x y z
N ASN A 1 -74.38 -20.36 13.47
CA ASN A 1 -72.91 -20.33 13.64
C ASN A 1 -72.40 -19.12 12.87
N GLU A 2 -72.14 -18.03 13.55
CA GLU A 2 -71.43 -16.88 12.98
C GLU A 2 -69.94 -17.19 12.98
N VAL A 3 -69.31 -17.17 11.82
CA VAL A 3 -67.88 -17.23 11.65
C VAL A 3 -67.34 -15.80 11.82
N THR A 4 -66.68 -15.51 12.95
CA THR A 4 -66.04 -14.23 13.13
C THR A 4 -64.63 -14.31 12.53
N ASN A 5 -64.41 -13.64 11.40
CA ASN A 5 -63.08 -13.49 10.79
C ASN A 5 -62.30 -12.46 11.60
N LYS A 6 -61.16 -12.84 12.15
CA LYS A 6 -60.16 -11.92 12.71
C LYS A 6 -58.97 -11.85 11.78
N THR A 7 -58.64 -10.67 11.34
CA THR A 7 -57.42 -10.37 10.58
C THR A 7 -56.34 -9.97 11.58
N PHE A 8 -55.21 -10.59 11.54
CA PHE A 8 -54.00 -10.20 12.29
C PHE A 8 -53.03 -9.62 11.31
N GLU A 9 -52.62 -8.38 11.55
CA GLU A 9 -51.54 -7.74 10.80
C GLU A 9 -50.25 -7.92 11.57
N ASN A 10 -49.28 -8.57 10.95
CA ASN A 10 -47.94 -8.73 11.50
C ASN A 10 -47.01 -7.77 10.77
N ILE A 11 -46.32 -6.92 11.51
CA ILE A 11 -45.27 -6.06 11.01
C ILE A 11 -43.96 -6.86 10.99
N LEU A 12 -43.30 -6.89 9.85
CA LEU A 12 -42.00 -7.53 9.73
C LEU A 12 -40.94 -6.69 10.44
N LYS A 13 -40.24 -7.29 11.37
CA LYS A 13 -39.05 -6.68 11.96
C LYS A 13 -37.92 -6.64 10.95
N LYS A 14 -37.20 -5.53 10.94
CA LYS A 14 -36.11 -5.27 10.02
C LYS A 14 -34.85 -4.85 10.79
N PHE A 15 -33.72 -5.09 10.20
CA PHE A 15 -32.42 -4.63 10.66
C PHE A 15 -31.69 -3.89 9.54
N ARG A 16 -30.75 -3.07 9.93
CA ARG A 16 -29.68 -2.51 9.11
C ARG A 16 -28.36 -2.69 9.84
N VAL A 17 -27.26 -2.59 9.13
CA VAL A 17 -25.92 -2.70 9.71
C VAL A 17 -25.18 -1.38 9.56
N ASP A 18 -24.63 -0.92 10.65
CA ASP A 18 -23.77 0.23 10.78
C ASP A 18 -22.33 -0.29 10.85
N VAL A 19 -21.51 0.00 9.84
CA VAL A 19 -20.21 -0.67 9.63
C VAL A 19 -19.09 0.36 9.61
N PHE A 20 -18.05 0.08 10.40
CA PHE A 20 -16.79 0.79 10.38
C PHE A 20 -15.63 -0.16 10.07
N LYS A 21 -14.91 0.15 9.00
CA LYS A 21 -13.61 -0.41 8.70
C LYS A 21 -12.54 0.40 9.45
N VAL A 22 -11.64 -0.26 10.14
CA VAL A 22 -10.58 0.37 10.91
C VAL A 22 -9.23 -0.29 10.62
N ASP A 23 -8.16 0.47 10.77
CA ASP A 23 -6.80 -0.06 10.68
C ASP A 23 -6.50 -0.96 11.90
N GLY A 24 -6.36 -2.26 11.66
CA GLY A 24 -6.18 -3.26 12.71
C GLY A 24 -4.86 -3.10 13.47
N TYR A 25 -3.80 -2.64 12.82
CA TYR A 25 -2.50 -2.42 13.48
C TYR A 25 -2.50 -1.19 14.39
N LEU A 26 -3.27 -0.16 14.05
CA LEU A 26 -3.47 0.97 14.97
C LEU A 26 -4.23 0.55 16.21
N PHE A 27 -5.15 -0.40 16.08
CA PHE A 27 -6.00 -0.86 17.19
C PHE A 27 -5.32 -1.92 18.07
N TRP A 28 -4.73 -2.95 17.45
CA TRP A 28 -4.17 -4.11 18.18
C TRP A 28 -2.66 -4.00 18.44
N GLY A 29 -1.99 -3.05 17.81
CA GLY A 29 -0.52 -2.98 17.77
C GLY A 29 0.07 -3.90 16.70
N ASP A 30 1.39 -3.81 16.55
CA ASP A 30 2.12 -4.65 15.60
C ASP A 30 2.24 -6.08 16.15
N PRO A 31 1.75 -7.13 15.45
CA PRO A 31 1.89 -8.50 15.90
C PRO A 31 3.35 -8.99 15.95
N GLU A 32 4.28 -8.31 15.27
CA GLU A 32 5.73 -8.60 15.32
C GLU A 32 6.46 -7.81 16.40
N ASP A 33 5.80 -6.92 17.10
CA ASP A 33 6.39 -6.19 18.23
C ASP A 33 6.38 -7.10 19.46
N GLU A 34 7.52 -7.73 19.76
CA GLU A 34 7.68 -8.68 20.90
C GLU A 34 7.31 -8.03 22.26
N GLU A 35 7.35 -6.71 22.37
CA GLU A 35 6.94 -5.99 23.58
C GLU A 35 5.41 -5.90 23.72
N SER A 36 4.65 -6.03 22.65
CA SER A 36 3.18 -5.92 22.68
C SER A 36 2.46 -7.20 23.16
N GLY A 37 3.19 -8.29 23.43
CA GLY A 37 2.70 -9.48 24.18
C GLY A 37 1.36 -10.06 23.73
N GLY A 38 1.07 -10.09 22.43
CA GLY A 38 -0.11 -10.71 21.82
C GLY A 38 -1.41 -9.94 22.08
N LEU A 39 -2.09 -9.61 21.02
CA LEU A 39 -3.50 -9.15 20.89
C LEU A 39 -4.18 -8.61 22.17
N VAL A 40 -3.62 -7.59 22.76
CA VAL A 40 -4.29 -6.83 23.83
C VAL A 40 -4.62 -5.46 23.25
N PRO A 41 -5.86 -4.97 23.35
CA PRO A 41 -6.16 -3.61 22.95
C PRO A 41 -5.17 -2.68 23.62
N VAL A 42 -4.45 -1.89 22.85
CA VAL A 42 -3.56 -0.86 23.43
C VAL A 42 -4.46 0.10 24.19
N SER A 43 -4.49 -0.04 25.51
CA SER A 43 -5.40 0.71 26.39
C SER A 43 -5.02 2.18 26.55
N ALA A 44 -4.14 2.68 25.69
CA ALA A 44 -3.79 4.09 25.64
C ALA A 44 -3.80 4.55 24.17
N VAL A 45 -4.74 5.40 23.82
CA VAL A 45 -4.64 6.26 22.62
C VAL A 45 -3.24 6.87 22.66
N PRO A 46 -2.38 6.68 21.63
CA PRO A 46 -1.12 7.41 21.57
C PRO A 46 -1.44 8.89 21.76
N MET A 47 -0.83 9.54 22.73
CA MET A 47 -1.06 10.96 23.03
C MET A 47 -0.76 11.90 21.85
N SER A 48 -0.27 11.36 20.73
CA SER A 48 -0.02 12.08 19.48
C SER A 48 -1.25 12.15 18.55
N LEU A 49 -2.25 11.28 18.72
CA LEU A 49 -3.52 11.42 18.01
C LEU A 49 -4.35 12.49 18.72
N ALA A 50 -4.18 13.75 18.32
CA ALA A 50 -5.09 14.82 18.71
C ALA A 50 -6.44 14.55 18.03
N VAL A 51 -7.34 13.89 18.75
CA VAL A 51 -8.72 13.68 18.30
C VAL A 51 -9.39 15.05 18.21
N ASP A 52 -9.76 15.45 17.00
CA ASP A 52 -10.58 16.64 16.78
C ASP A 52 -11.93 16.43 17.51
N SER A 53 -12.48 17.48 18.12
CA SER A 53 -13.71 17.37 18.92
C SER A 53 -14.93 16.83 18.17
N ASP A 54 -14.87 16.82 16.83
CA ASP A 54 -15.93 16.37 15.93
C ASP A 54 -15.64 14.97 15.33
N GLN A 55 -14.52 14.33 15.68
CA GLN A 55 -14.17 13.01 15.18
C GLN A 55 -14.96 11.93 15.91
N MET A 56 -15.63 11.06 15.15
CA MET A 56 -16.30 9.89 15.72
C MET A 56 -15.27 8.92 16.28
N VAL A 57 -15.59 8.34 17.43
CA VAL A 57 -14.77 7.33 18.09
C VAL A 57 -15.62 6.09 18.38
N ASN A 58 -14.96 4.92 18.41
CA ASN A 58 -15.62 3.67 18.82
C ASN A 58 -15.85 3.62 20.34
N GLU A 59 -16.42 2.53 20.86
CA GLU A 59 -16.69 2.32 22.28
C GLU A 59 -15.45 2.38 23.18
N TYR A 60 -14.25 2.19 22.63
CA TYR A 60 -12.96 2.27 23.31
C TYR A 60 -12.28 3.64 23.20
N GLY A 61 -12.93 4.61 22.52
CA GLY A 61 -12.41 5.97 22.33
C GLY A 61 -11.41 6.12 21.19
N TRP A 62 -11.31 5.13 20.27
CA TRP A 62 -10.46 5.20 19.10
C TRP A 62 -11.14 5.99 17.98
N PRO A 63 -10.42 6.89 17.33
CA PRO A 63 -10.98 7.66 16.22
C PRO A 63 -11.16 6.79 14.98
N TYR A 64 -12.32 6.88 14.36
CA TYR A 64 -12.54 6.34 13.03
C TYR A 64 -11.87 7.21 11.96
N GLY A 65 -11.53 6.61 10.82
CA GLY A 65 -10.94 7.32 9.68
C GLY A 65 -9.44 7.56 9.78
N VAL A 66 -8.76 7.02 10.79
CA VAL A 66 -7.30 7.11 10.91
C VAL A 66 -6.64 5.95 10.20
N THR A 67 -5.61 6.24 9.42
CA THR A 67 -4.83 5.27 8.63
C THR A 67 -3.34 5.48 8.85
N GLN A 68 -2.52 4.59 8.31
CA GLN A 68 -1.05 4.71 8.31
C GLN A 68 -0.54 4.87 6.88
N GLY A 69 0.56 5.57 6.72
CA GLY A 69 1.16 5.79 5.41
C GLY A 69 0.21 6.53 4.46
N ASP A 70 0.23 6.12 3.21
CA ASP A 70 -0.67 6.64 2.17
C ASP A 70 -1.93 5.77 1.98
N ALA A 71 -2.22 4.82 2.90
CA ALA A 71 -3.39 3.97 2.81
C ALA A 71 -4.70 4.74 3.05
N THR A 72 -5.79 4.26 2.48
CA THR A 72 -7.13 4.86 2.65
C THR A 72 -8.16 3.83 3.02
N LEU A 73 -9.09 4.18 3.91
CA LEU A 73 -10.24 3.34 4.24
C LEU A 73 -11.38 3.49 3.22
N GLU A 74 -11.32 4.53 2.36
CA GLU A 74 -12.32 4.78 1.32
C GLU A 74 -12.22 3.76 0.19
N GLY A 75 -13.37 3.30 -0.28
CA GLY A 75 -13.45 2.48 -1.49
C GLY A 75 -13.41 0.97 -1.26
N ALA A 76 -13.35 0.48 -0.02
CA ALA A 76 -13.55 -0.94 0.26
C ALA A 76 -14.98 -1.34 -0.06
N VAL A 77 -15.16 -2.46 -0.76
CA VAL A 77 -16.48 -2.97 -1.17
C VAL A 77 -16.84 -4.20 -0.34
N TYR A 78 -17.95 -4.12 0.36
CA TYR A 78 -18.52 -5.21 1.15
C TYR A 78 -19.79 -5.76 0.51
N GLY A 79 -19.91 -7.08 0.48
CA GLY A 79 -21.15 -7.77 0.14
C GLY A 79 -21.95 -8.08 1.39
N LEU A 80 -23.25 -7.81 1.34
CA LEU A 80 -24.23 -8.31 2.30
C LEU A 80 -24.84 -9.59 1.75
N TYR A 81 -24.71 -10.67 2.49
CA TYR A 81 -25.15 -12.02 2.06
C TYR A 81 -26.25 -12.56 2.98
N ASN A 82 -27.16 -13.31 2.39
CA ASN A 82 -28.10 -14.16 3.12
C ASN A 82 -28.07 -15.58 2.59
N ASN A 83 -27.86 -16.57 3.45
CA ASN A 83 -27.73 -17.99 3.06
C ASN A 83 -26.71 -18.24 1.92
N GLY A 84 -25.62 -17.46 1.89
CA GLY A 84 -24.57 -17.55 0.87
C GLY A 84 -24.88 -16.88 -0.45
N VAL A 85 -26.02 -16.22 -0.58
CA VAL A 85 -26.40 -15.43 -1.77
C VAL A 85 -26.12 -13.96 -1.52
N LEU A 86 -25.41 -13.31 -2.43
CA LEU A 86 -25.18 -11.85 -2.40
C LEU A 86 -26.52 -11.15 -2.61
N VAL A 87 -26.90 -10.32 -1.64
CA VAL A 87 -28.15 -9.53 -1.65
C VAL A 87 -27.88 -8.11 -2.12
N ASP A 88 -26.80 -7.48 -1.60
CA ASP A 88 -26.43 -6.11 -1.93
C ASP A 88 -24.94 -5.87 -1.73
N THR A 89 -24.44 -4.70 -2.17
CA THR A 89 -23.04 -4.27 -1.99
C THR A 89 -22.98 -2.84 -1.47
N TYR A 90 -22.01 -2.59 -0.59
CA TYR A 90 -21.80 -1.29 0.03
C TYR A 90 -20.33 -0.91 -0.09
N THR A 91 -20.06 0.39 -0.19
CA THR A 91 -18.69 0.91 -0.31
C THR A 91 -18.42 1.86 0.85
N THR A 92 -17.25 1.73 1.45
CA THR A 92 -16.82 2.61 2.55
C THR A 92 -16.53 4.02 2.05
N ASP A 93 -16.88 5.01 2.88
CA ASP A 93 -16.47 6.41 2.72
C ASP A 93 -15.03 6.64 3.24
N LYS A 94 -14.58 7.90 3.21
CA LYS A 94 -13.24 8.31 3.69
C LYS A 94 -12.95 7.98 5.16
N ASN A 95 -13.99 7.76 5.97
CA ASN A 95 -13.86 7.38 7.37
C ASN A 95 -13.93 5.86 7.57
N GLY A 96 -13.99 5.08 6.49
CA GLY A 96 -14.19 3.64 6.54
C GLY A 96 -15.64 3.22 6.84
N TYR A 97 -16.59 4.15 6.68
CA TYR A 97 -17.97 3.97 7.11
C TYR A 97 -18.92 3.66 5.95
N PHE A 98 -19.89 2.79 6.22
CA PHE A 98 -21.13 2.70 5.45
C PHE A 98 -22.30 2.23 6.32
N LEU A 99 -23.51 2.54 5.89
CA LEU A 99 -24.75 2.11 6.51
C LEU A 99 -25.60 1.37 5.48
N THR A 100 -26.06 0.16 5.82
CA THR A 100 -26.91 -0.61 4.91
C THR A 100 -28.34 -0.09 4.87
N ASP A 101 -29.10 -0.52 3.86
CA ASP A 101 -30.54 -0.43 3.87
C ASP A 101 -31.16 -1.36 4.91
N TYR A 102 -32.48 -1.26 5.13
CA TYR A 102 -33.23 -2.14 6.02
C TYR A 102 -33.65 -3.43 5.32
N TYR A 103 -33.24 -4.56 5.92
CA TYR A 103 -33.59 -5.91 5.48
C TYR A 103 -34.47 -6.62 6.49
N VAL A 104 -35.25 -7.62 6.02
CA VAL A 104 -36.10 -8.42 6.90
C VAL A 104 -35.22 -9.31 7.77
N CYS A 105 -35.49 -9.30 9.08
CA CYS A 105 -34.79 -10.12 10.06
C CYS A 105 -34.87 -11.61 9.70
N GLY A 106 -33.80 -12.35 9.98
CA GLY A 106 -33.69 -13.78 9.69
C GLY A 106 -32.30 -14.31 10.01
N ASP A 107 -32.12 -15.59 9.79
CA ASP A 107 -30.87 -16.28 10.04
C ASP A 107 -29.89 -16.19 8.86
N ASN A 108 -28.60 -16.45 9.14
CA ASN A 108 -27.52 -16.60 8.14
C ASN A 108 -27.22 -15.34 7.32
N TRP A 109 -27.43 -14.18 7.88
CA TRP A 109 -26.92 -12.92 7.34
C TRP A 109 -25.45 -12.72 7.73
N TYR A 110 -24.63 -12.26 6.79
CA TYR A 110 -23.24 -11.86 7.05
C TYR A 110 -22.75 -10.81 6.05
N LEU A 111 -21.77 -10.04 6.49
CA LEU A 111 -20.93 -9.17 5.65
C LEU A 111 -19.64 -9.91 5.31
N GLN A 112 -19.11 -9.62 4.14
CA GLN A 112 -17.78 -10.08 3.72
C GLN A 112 -17.19 -9.06 2.76
N GLU A 113 -15.90 -8.75 2.91
CA GLU A 113 -15.22 -7.87 1.98
C GLU A 113 -15.07 -8.56 0.61
N ILE A 114 -15.33 -7.82 -0.47
CA ILE A 114 -15.17 -8.27 -1.86
C ILE A 114 -13.93 -7.64 -2.47
N THR A 115 -13.67 -6.38 -2.16
CA THR A 115 -12.51 -5.62 -2.67
C THR A 115 -11.99 -4.75 -1.54
N PRO A 116 -10.70 -4.87 -1.18
CA PRO A 116 -10.11 -4.02 -0.15
C PRO A 116 -9.95 -2.58 -0.65
N SER A 117 -9.84 -1.65 0.27
CA SER A 117 -9.42 -0.29 -0.04
C SER A 117 -7.91 -0.24 -0.29
N GLU A 118 -7.45 0.84 -0.90
CA GLU A 118 -6.06 1.01 -1.29
C GLU A 118 -5.14 1.01 -0.05
N GLY A 119 -4.11 0.16 -0.10
CA GLY A 119 -3.15 -0.02 0.98
C GLY A 119 -3.52 -1.07 2.02
N TYR A 120 -4.68 -1.72 1.90
CA TYR A 120 -5.12 -2.80 2.80
C TYR A 120 -5.14 -4.16 2.11
N LEU A 121 -4.99 -5.22 2.88
CA LEU A 121 -5.16 -6.60 2.43
C LEU A 121 -6.64 -6.95 2.39
N LEU A 122 -7.01 -7.88 1.51
CA LEU A 122 -8.38 -8.41 1.49
C LEU A 122 -8.66 -9.23 2.76
N ASP A 123 -9.71 -8.87 3.48
CA ASP A 123 -10.25 -9.67 4.58
C ASP A 123 -11.39 -10.58 4.08
N ASP A 124 -11.12 -11.87 3.97
CA ASP A 124 -12.10 -12.87 3.56
C ASP A 124 -12.99 -13.39 4.71
N THR A 125 -12.88 -12.78 5.89
CA THR A 125 -13.69 -13.13 7.07
C THR A 125 -15.16 -12.84 6.82
N ARG A 126 -16.02 -13.74 7.33
CA ARG A 126 -17.47 -13.55 7.35
C ARG A 126 -17.90 -13.00 8.69
N TYR A 127 -18.41 -11.79 8.68
CA TYR A 127 -18.95 -11.12 9.85
C TYR A 127 -20.45 -11.44 9.95
N TYR A 128 -20.80 -12.46 10.75
CA TYR A 128 -22.18 -12.87 10.93
C TYR A 128 -22.95 -11.84 11.74
N ILE A 129 -24.15 -11.52 11.26
CA ILE A 129 -25.04 -10.54 11.84
C ILE A 129 -26.11 -11.26 12.66
N ASP A 130 -26.17 -11.01 13.96
CA ASP A 130 -27.22 -11.56 14.82
C ASP A 130 -28.46 -10.67 14.74
N CYS A 131 -29.33 -11.01 13.79
CA CYS A 131 -30.53 -10.24 13.48
C CYS A 131 -31.80 -11.10 13.58
N SER A 132 -31.87 -11.96 14.61
CA SER A 132 -33.06 -12.78 14.89
C SER A 132 -34.26 -11.92 15.25
N ALA A 133 -35.38 -12.11 14.56
CA ALA A 133 -36.63 -11.40 14.84
C ALA A 133 -37.17 -11.64 16.25
N TYR A 134 -36.72 -12.69 16.93
CA TYR A 134 -37.15 -13.03 18.30
C TYR A 134 -36.50 -12.16 19.35
N GLU A 135 -35.30 -11.64 19.08
CA GLU A 135 -34.52 -10.85 20.05
C GLU A 135 -34.89 -9.37 20.03
N TYR A 136 -35.37 -8.90 18.89
CA TYR A 136 -35.76 -7.50 18.75
C TYR A 136 -37.12 -7.18 19.40
N THR A 137 -37.18 -6.06 20.09
CA THR A 137 -38.42 -5.54 20.71
C THR A 137 -39.11 -4.50 19.86
N VAL A 138 -38.40 -3.92 18.88
CA VAL A 138 -38.87 -2.85 17.99
C VAL A 138 -38.89 -3.33 16.53
N GLU A 139 -39.57 -2.56 15.67
CA GLU A 139 -39.73 -2.87 14.26
C GLU A 139 -38.43 -2.66 13.44
N LEU A 140 -37.68 -1.59 13.73
CA LEU A 140 -36.47 -1.21 13.03
C LEU A 140 -35.28 -1.25 14.00
N ASN A 141 -34.25 -2.01 13.64
CA ASN A 141 -33.09 -2.28 14.48
C ASN A 141 -31.80 -1.93 13.74
N THR A 142 -30.74 -1.59 14.46
CA THR A 142 -29.41 -1.33 13.92
C THR A 142 -28.40 -2.22 14.65
N GLU A 143 -27.63 -2.99 13.87
CA GLU A 143 -26.49 -3.77 14.32
C GLU A 143 -25.21 -3.01 14.01
N TYR A 144 -24.18 -3.16 14.80
CA TYR A 144 -22.90 -2.46 14.67
C TYR A 144 -21.79 -3.48 14.42
N VAL A 145 -20.98 -3.22 13.41
CA VAL A 145 -19.86 -4.10 13.06
C VAL A 145 -18.61 -3.25 12.83
N ASP A 146 -17.58 -3.47 13.64
CA ASP A 146 -16.24 -2.95 13.39
C ASP A 146 -15.42 -4.04 12.68
N VAL A 147 -14.83 -3.71 11.53
CA VAL A 147 -13.97 -4.59 10.74
C VAL A 147 -12.54 -4.11 10.87
N TYR A 148 -11.67 -4.99 11.38
CA TYR A 148 -10.25 -4.69 11.62
C TYR A 148 -9.41 -5.31 10.53
N GLU A 149 -8.75 -4.49 9.74
CA GLU A 149 -8.01 -4.95 8.58
C GLU A 149 -6.51 -4.69 8.67
N ALA A 150 -5.75 -5.56 8.00
CA ALA A 150 -4.31 -5.47 7.94
C ALA A 150 -3.88 -4.55 6.81
N ILE A 151 -3.02 -3.58 7.14
CA ILE A 151 -2.39 -2.71 6.15
C ILE A 151 -1.25 -3.45 5.44
N VAL A 152 -1.04 -3.17 4.15
CA VAL A 152 0.14 -3.60 3.39
C VAL A 152 1.39 -2.99 4.02
N ARG A 153 2.44 -3.80 4.25
CA ARG A 153 3.70 -3.37 4.85
C ARG A 153 4.88 -3.97 4.10
N GLY A 154 5.97 -3.21 4.05
CA GLY A 154 7.22 -3.64 3.44
C GLY A 154 8.44 -3.05 4.13
N LYS A 155 9.62 -3.53 3.74
CA LYS A 155 10.90 -3.03 4.22
C LYS A 155 11.72 -2.45 3.07
N ILE A 156 12.58 -1.50 3.38
CA ILE A 156 13.56 -0.95 2.43
C ILE A 156 14.94 -1.34 2.92
N ALA A 157 15.70 -2.04 2.09
CA ALA A 157 17.06 -2.46 2.38
C ALA A 157 18.04 -1.79 1.40
N ILE A 158 19.12 -1.25 1.95
CA ILE A 158 20.21 -0.58 1.22
C ILE A 158 21.46 -1.45 1.32
N ILE A 159 22.14 -1.62 0.18
CA ILE A 159 23.49 -2.14 0.10
C ILE A 159 24.33 -1.03 -0.53
N LYS A 160 25.10 -0.32 0.29
CA LYS A 160 25.88 0.84 -0.14
C LYS A 160 27.33 0.44 -0.37
N HIS A 161 27.82 0.66 -1.57
CA HIS A 161 29.21 0.48 -1.94
C HIS A 161 29.80 1.80 -2.44
N CYS A 162 31.11 1.87 -2.40
CA CYS A 162 31.89 3.03 -2.85
C CYS A 162 33.10 2.59 -3.67
N ASP A 163 33.42 3.31 -4.72
CA ASP A 163 34.70 3.20 -5.39
C ASP A 163 35.76 3.93 -4.55
N ASP A 164 36.68 3.16 -3.98
CA ASP A 164 37.80 3.69 -3.18
C ASP A 164 38.96 4.25 -4.05
N GLY A 165 38.81 4.17 -5.37
CA GLY A 165 39.81 4.61 -6.35
C GLY A 165 41.04 3.70 -6.44
N SER A 166 41.07 2.58 -5.70
CA SER A 166 42.25 1.70 -5.64
C SER A 166 42.13 0.45 -6.50
N THR A 167 40.90 -0.04 -6.74
CA THR A 167 40.62 -1.26 -7.50
C THR A 167 39.34 -1.11 -8.32
N LYS A 168 39.07 -2.08 -9.22
CA LYS A 168 37.76 -2.17 -9.91
C LYS A 168 36.68 -2.86 -9.06
N ILE A 169 36.98 -3.16 -7.79
CA ILE A 169 36.08 -3.81 -6.85
C ILE A 169 35.53 -2.73 -5.94
N GLU A 170 34.22 -2.57 -5.96
CA GLU A 170 33.52 -1.67 -5.06
C GLU A 170 33.65 -2.16 -3.62
N THR A 171 33.92 -1.23 -2.71
CA THR A 171 34.09 -1.53 -1.28
C THR A 171 32.81 -1.16 -0.53
N PRO A 172 32.31 -2.01 0.39
CA PRO A 172 31.19 -1.64 1.26
C PRO A 172 31.47 -0.32 1.99
N GLU A 173 30.51 0.61 1.94
CA GLU A 173 30.64 1.90 2.63
C GLU A 173 30.04 1.80 4.03
N GLU A 174 30.84 1.29 4.97
CA GLU A 174 30.50 1.28 6.39
C GLU A 174 30.29 2.71 6.90
N GLY A 175 29.22 2.89 7.69
CA GLY A 175 28.88 4.17 8.30
C GLY A 175 28.14 5.14 7.40
N ALA A 176 27.84 4.80 6.15
CA ALA A 176 26.93 5.60 5.32
C ALA A 176 25.54 5.70 5.98
N VAL A 177 24.92 6.87 5.96
CA VAL A 177 23.65 7.15 6.64
C VAL A 177 22.59 7.55 5.63
N PHE A 178 21.42 6.94 5.75
CA PHE A 178 20.25 7.27 4.93
C PHE A 178 19.07 7.68 5.80
N ALA A 179 18.38 8.74 5.40
CA ALA A 179 17.05 9.08 5.89
C ALA A 179 16.00 8.45 4.96
N VAL A 180 15.04 7.78 5.55
CA VAL A 180 13.88 7.21 4.86
C VAL A 180 12.64 7.83 5.48
N TYR A 181 11.72 8.35 4.67
CA TYR A 181 10.49 8.96 5.18
C TYR A 181 9.37 8.95 4.16
N LEU A 182 8.13 8.91 4.64
CA LEU A 182 6.94 8.96 3.79
C LEU A 182 6.91 10.24 2.97
N LYS A 183 6.80 10.12 1.66
CA LYS A 183 6.88 11.27 0.72
C LYS A 183 5.75 12.27 0.91
N SER A 184 4.55 11.81 1.21
CA SER A 184 3.38 12.67 1.46
C SER A 184 3.54 13.56 2.69
N ALA A 185 4.38 13.16 3.66
CA ALA A 185 4.74 14.00 4.80
C ALA A 185 5.60 15.23 4.42
N GLY A 186 6.23 15.21 3.24
CA GLY A 186 7.02 16.30 2.68
C GLY A 186 8.45 16.42 3.22
N SER A 187 8.73 15.91 4.42
CA SER A 187 10.07 15.89 5.03
C SER A 187 10.17 14.81 6.10
N TYR A 188 11.42 14.42 6.44
CA TYR A 188 11.69 13.47 7.52
C TYR A 188 11.08 13.92 8.86
N ASP A 189 11.21 15.19 9.21
CA ASP A 189 10.75 15.70 10.51
C ASP A 189 9.22 15.73 10.64
N ASN A 190 8.50 15.81 9.51
CA ASN A 190 7.04 15.84 9.47
C ASN A 190 6.43 14.44 9.43
N ALA A 191 7.19 13.42 9.01
CA ALA A 191 6.72 12.05 8.97
C ALA A 191 6.54 11.49 10.39
N GLU A 192 5.52 10.66 10.60
CA GLU A 192 5.31 9.98 11.87
C GLU A 192 6.45 8.98 12.15
N GLU A 193 6.63 8.61 13.41
CA GLU A 193 7.71 7.71 13.82
C GLU A 193 7.69 6.36 13.09
N LYS A 194 6.49 5.82 12.83
CA LYS A 194 6.30 4.58 12.09
C LYS A 194 6.51 4.68 10.57
N GLU A 195 6.63 5.90 10.06
CA GLU A 195 6.73 6.24 8.64
C GLU A 195 8.11 6.78 8.26
N ARG A 196 9.07 6.69 9.15
CA ARG A 196 10.44 7.17 8.94
C ARG A 196 11.48 6.27 9.62
N ALA A 197 12.69 6.31 9.09
CA ALA A 197 13.83 5.62 9.67
C ALA A 197 15.14 6.35 9.36
N ILE A 198 16.11 6.26 10.26
CA ILE A 198 17.52 6.54 9.94
C ILE A 198 18.24 5.21 9.86
N LEU A 199 18.87 4.96 8.73
CA LEU A 199 19.62 3.74 8.43
C LEU A 199 21.10 4.02 8.51
N PHE A 200 21.83 3.18 9.25
CA PHE A 200 23.28 3.19 9.33
C PHE A 200 23.82 1.92 8.68
N CYS A 201 24.61 2.05 7.62
CA CYS A 201 25.20 0.92 6.93
C CYS A 201 26.28 0.26 7.80
N ASP A 202 26.23 -1.06 7.92
CA ASP A 202 27.17 -1.89 8.64
C ASP A 202 28.50 -2.12 7.86
N GLU A 203 29.34 -3.01 8.35
CA GLU A 203 30.62 -3.39 7.74
C GLU A 203 30.50 -4.02 6.35
N PHE A 204 29.28 -4.45 5.97
CA PHE A 204 28.95 -4.97 4.64
C PHE A 204 28.27 -3.91 3.75
N GLY A 205 28.15 -2.67 4.23
CA GLY A 205 27.41 -1.60 3.59
C GLY A 205 25.90 -1.80 3.64
N PHE A 206 25.41 -2.70 4.49
CA PHE A 206 23.99 -3.08 4.56
C PHE A 206 23.25 -2.29 5.65
N ALA A 207 22.02 -1.88 5.35
CA ALA A 207 21.06 -1.36 6.30
C ALA A 207 19.63 -1.69 5.86
N GLU A 208 18.71 -1.88 6.80
CA GLU A 208 17.30 -2.22 6.53
C GLU A 208 16.39 -1.49 7.50
N THR A 209 15.22 -1.03 7.01
CA THR A 209 14.18 -0.43 7.86
C THR A 209 13.46 -1.52 8.69
N ALA A 210 12.77 -1.10 9.75
CA ALA A 210 11.62 -1.85 10.26
C ALA A 210 10.53 -1.91 9.19
N TRP A 211 9.41 -2.59 9.49
CA TRP A 211 8.25 -2.62 8.62
C TRP A 211 7.64 -1.22 8.49
N LEU A 212 7.56 -0.74 7.27
CA LEU A 212 6.94 0.54 6.91
C LEU A 212 5.56 0.29 6.30
N PRO A 213 4.55 1.12 6.59
CA PRO A 213 3.22 0.98 6.01
C PRO A 213 3.20 1.32 4.51
N TYR A 214 2.10 0.96 3.85
CA TYR A 214 1.83 1.28 2.45
C TYR A 214 2.09 2.76 2.13
N GLY A 215 2.78 3.04 1.01
CA GLY A 215 3.02 4.40 0.56
C GLY A 215 4.31 4.55 -0.25
N THR A 216 4.55 5.76 -0.71
CA THR A 216 5.79 6.12 -1.40
C THR A 216 6.74 6.79 -0.41
N TYR A 217 7.96 6.27 -0.33
CA TYR A 217 9.01 6.73 0.57
C TYR A 217 10.13 7.40 -0.20
N VAL A 218 10.66 8.48 0.35
CA VAL A 218 11.92 9.09 -0.10
C VAL A 218 13.05 8.41 0.65
N VAL A 219 14.09 8.01 -0.08
CA VAL A 219 15.35 7.50 0.46
C VAL A 219 16.44 8.52 0.09
N GLU A 220 17.05 9.13 1.08
CA GLU A 220 18.05 10.20 0.91
C GLU A 220 19.32 9.86 1.68
N GLN A 221 20.47 9.83 1.00
CA GLN A 221 21.74 9.71 1.67
C GLN A 221 22.09 11.06 2.35
N ILE A 222 22.28 11.03 3.67
CA ILE A 222 22.53 12.23 4.48
C ILE A 222 23.95 12.30 5.04
N ASP A 223 24.70 11.18 5.05
CA ASP A 223 26.11 11.10 5.42
C ASP A 223 26.81 9.95 4.70
N GLY A 224 28.12 10.02 4.60
CA GLY A 224 28.98 9.01 3.95
C GLY A 224 30.45 9.33 4.07
N TRP A 225 31.30 8.60 3.32
CA TRP A 225 32.76 8.79 3.38
C TRP A 225 33.18 10.20 2.92
N GLU A 226 34.10 10.79 3.66
CA GLU A 226 34.62 12.13 3.37
C GLU A 226 35.19 12.23 1.93
N GLY A 227 34.83 13.31 1.23
CA GLY A 227 35.29 13.58 -0.14
C GLY A 227 34.56 12.81 -1.22
N LYS A 228 33.48 12.08 -0.91
CA LYS A 228 32.63 11.42 -1.88
C LYS A 228 31.32 12.19 -2.08
N GLU A 229 30.80 12.16 -3.32
CA GLU A 229 29.49 12.75 -3.61
C GLU A 229 28.39 11.84 -3.01
N MET A 230 27.43 12.45 -2.31
CA MET A 230 26.26 11.74 -1.84
C MET A 230 25.32 11.45 -3.01
N MET A 231 24.64 10.32 -2.93
CA MET A 231 23.67 9.94 -3.94
C MET A 231 22.43 10.84 -3.90
N PRO A 232 21.87 11.21 -5.06
CA PRO A 232 20.57 11.89 -5.08
C PRO A 232 19.48 11.04 -4.41
N ALA A 233 18.52 11.70 -3.75
CA ALA A 233 17.36 11.06 -3.19
C ALA A 233 16.53 10.34 -4.28
N PHE A 234 15.91 9.21 -3.93
CA PHE A 234 15.03 8.45 -4.83
C PHE A 234 13.80 7.94 -4.09
N ASP A 235 12.78 7.58 -4.86
CA ASP A 235 11.51 7.10 -4.33
C ASP A 235 11.45 5.57 -4.32
N VAL A 236 10.83 5.03 -3.26
CA VAL A 236 10.49 3.60 -3.14
C VAL A 236 9.00 3.49 -2.85
N ASN A 237 8.29 2.70 -3.65
CA ASN A 237 6.86 2.48 -3.45
C ASN A 237 6.63 1.13 -2.76
N ILE A 238 6.16 1.15 -1.51
CA ILE A 238 5.73 -0.01 -0.75
C ILE A 238 4.27 -0.28 -1.10
N ASN A 239 4.02 -1.31 -1.92
CA ASN A 239 2.69 -1.67 -2.43
C ASN A 239 2.43 -3.18 -2.45
N ALA A 240 3.32 -3.98 -1.91
CA ALA A 240 3.16 -5.43 -1.75
C ALA A 240 3.52 -5.82 -0.33
N ASP A 241 2.62 -6.60 0.30
CA ASP A 241 2.78 -7.02 1.68
C ASP A 241 3.91 -8.03 1.86
N GLY A 242 4.68 -7.87 2.95
CA GLY A 242 5.78 -8.76 3.31
C GLY A 242 7.04 -8.64 2.44
N GLU A 243 7.09 -7.70 1.50
CA GLU A 243 8.23 -7.53 0.59
C GLU A 243 9.35 -6.68 1.19
N THR A 244 10.59 -7.04 0.83
CA THR A 244 11.78 -6.21 1.09
C THR A 244 12.30 -5.65 -0.22
N TYR A 245 12.23 -4.33 -0.38
CA TYR A 245 12.71 -3.60 -1.54
C TYR A 245 14.21 -3.33 -1.38
N ARG A 246 15.06 -4.06 -2.14
CA ARG A 246 16.52 -4.02 -2.02
C ARG A 246 17.16 -3.18 -3.09
N TYR A 247 18.04 -2.26 -2.68
CA TYR A 247 18.77 -1.37 -3.57
C TYR A 247 20.27 -1.50 -3.37
N LEU A 248 20.97 -1.88 -4.43
CA LEU A 248 22.42 -1.79 -4.48
C LEU A 248 22.79 -0.40 -5.00
N ILE A 249 23.47 0.34 -4.17
CA ILE A 249 23.84 1.73 -4.40
C ILE A 249 25.35 1.85 -4.40
N ASN A 250 25.93 2.44 -5.45
CA ASN A 250 27.34 2.83 -5.44
C ASN A 250 27.49 4.30 -5.78
N ASN A 251 28.65 4.89 -5.51
CA ASN A 251 28.94 6.28 -5.82
C ASN A 251 29.10 6.57 -7.31
N ALA A 252 29.22 5.55 -8.14
CA ALA A 252 29.00 5.67 -9.56
C ALA A 252 27.48 5.84 -9.78
N THR A 253 27.12 6.60 -10.75
CA THR A 253 25.73 6.92 -11.15
C THR A 253 24.83 5.67 -11.02
N PHE A 254 23.74 5.78 -10.25
CA PHE A 254 22.71 4.74 -10.21
C PHE A 254 22.18 4.55 -11.63
N GLU A 255 22.36 3.37 -12.17
CA GLU A 255 22.02 3.04 -13.54
C GLU A 255 21.07 1.82 -13.56
N ALA A 256 20.07 1.86 -14.45
CA ALA A 256 19.14 0.76 -14.65
C ALA A 256 19.14 0.29 -16.11
N GLU A 257 19.15 -1.02 -16.31
CA GLU A 257 18.87 -1.61 -17.62
C GLU A 257 17.36 -1.47 -17.91
N ILE A 258 17.03 -1.01 -19.12
CA ILE A 258 15.64 -0.81 -19.55
C ILE A 258 15.30 -1.83 -20.63
N GLU A 259 14.38 -2.74 -20.30
CA GLU A 259 13.70 -3.60 -21.29
C GLU A 259 12.32 -3.02 -21.61
N ILE A 260 12.02 -2.76 -22.88
CA ILE A 260 10.70 -2.36 -23.36
C ILE A 260 10.03 -3.57 -24.00
N VAL A 261 8.83 -3.90 -23.55
CA VAL A 261 8.04 -5.01 -24.06
C VAL A 261 6.75 -4.46 -24.67
N LYS A 262 6.56 -4.66 -25.98
CA LYS A 262 5.33 -4.26 -26.65
C LYS A 262 4.22 -5.26 -26.40
N LYS A 263 3.09 -4.79 -25.86
CA LYS A 263 1.91 -5.61 -25.58
C LYS A 263 0.67 -5.08 -26.30
N ASP A 264 -0.23 -5.97 -26.62
CA ASP A 264 -1.58 -5.64 -27.06
C ASP A 264 -2.41 -5.19 -25.85
N ILE A 265 -3.08 -4.04 -25.98
CA ILE A 265 -3.81 -3.42 -24.86
C ILE A 265 -5.09 -4.20 -24.46
N GLU A 266 -5.69 -4.92 -25.41
CA GLU A 266 -6.94 -5.64 -25.15
C GLU A 266 -6.67 -7.02 -24.54
N THR A 267 -5.62 -7.70 -24.99
CA THR A 267 -5.31 -9.08 -24.61
C THR A 267 -4.18 -9.20 -23.59
N GLY A 268 -3.37 -8.13 -23.38
CA GLY A 268 -2.16 -8.16 -22.56
C GLY A 268 -0.99 -8.99 -23.14
N ASN A 269 -1.18 -9.64 -24.29
CA ASN A 269 -0.18 -10.47 -24.92
C ASN A 269 0.95 -9.66 -25.56
N ILE A 270 2.16 -10.21 -25.57
CA ILE A 270 3.29 -9.61 -26.27
C ILE A 270 3.01 -9.63 -27.78
N ILE A 271 3.24 -8.51 -28.45
CA ILE A 271 3.18 -8.41 -29.91
C ILE A 271 4.57 -8.74 -30.48
N PRO A 272 4.79 -9.93 -31.05
CA PRO A 272 6.10 -10.36 -31.53
C PRO A 272 6.39 -9.74 -32.92
N ALA A 273 6.70 -8.45 -32.94
CA ALA A 273 6.99 -7.72 -34.17
C ALA A 273 8.33 -7.01 -34.03
N ALA A 274 9.26 -7.33 -34.94
CA ALA A 274 10.54 -6.65 -35.06
C ALA A 274 10.42 -5.29 -35.77
N GLY A 275 11.34 -4.40 -35.45
CA GLY A 275 11.49 -3.13 -36.16
C GLY A 275 10.50 -2.03 -35.74
N ILE A 276 9.82 -2.19 -34.63
CA ILE A 276 9.03 -1.12 -34.04
C ILE A 276 9.97 -0.18 -33.29
N GLY A 277 10.01 1.08 -33.71
CA GLY A 277 10.90 2.10 -33.12
C GLY A 277 10.30 2.78 -31.89
N PHE A 278 11.12 2.94 -30.85
CA PHE A 278 10.83 3.68 -29.63
C PHE A 278 11.89 4.75 -29.42
N LYS A 279 11.47 5.91 -28.91
CA LYS A 279 12.35 6.92 -28.34
C LYS A 279 12.11 6.98 -26.83
N VAL A 280 13.17 7.04 -26.06
CA VAL A 280 13.12 7.25 -24.62
C VAL A 280 13.35 8.74 -24.35
N ARG A 281 12.52 9.34 -23.55
CA ARG A 281 12.63 10.76 -23.19
C ARG A 281 12.83 10.89 -21.69
N ASN A 282 13.87 11.60 -21.27
CA ASN A 282 13.99 12.03 -19.90
C ASN A 282 12.95 13.13 -19.64
N THR A 283 12.01 12.89 -18.71
CA THR A 283 10.93 13.82 -18.44
C THR A 283 11.36 14.99 -17.56
N ASP A 284 12.46 14.85 -16.81
CA ASP A 284 13.01 15.89 -15.95
C ASP A 284 13.70 16.99 -16.79
N THR A 285 14.46 16.57 -17.82
CA THR A 285 15.16 17.50 -18.72
C THR A 285 14.35 17.82 -19.99
N GLY A 286 13.42 16.98 -20.35
CA GLY A 286 12.66 17.06 -21.61
C GLY A 286 13.43 16.60 -22.86
N GLU A 287 14.65 16.09 -22.70
CA GLU A 287 15.50 15.65 -23.81
C GLU A 287 15.32 14.17 -24.13
N TYR A 288 15.57 13.80 -25.40
CA TYR A 288 15.60 12.40 -25.82
C TYR A 288 16.94 11.76 -25.47
N VAL A 289 16.89 10.49 -25.02
CA VAL A 289 18.07 9.69 -24.73
C VAL A 289 18.74 9.28 -26.02
N ILE A 290 20.02 9.61 -26.18
CA ILE A 290 20.88 9.19 -27.27
C ILE A 290 22.01 8.36 -26.68
N GLN A 291 22.15 7.09 -27.13
CA GLN A 291 23.21 6.21 -26.66
C GLN A 291 24.21 5.91 -27.77
N ARG A 292 25.50 5.98 -27.45
CA ARG A 292 26.58 5.70 -28.38
C ARG A 292 27.02 4.25 -28.28
N VAL A 293 26.93 3.53 -29.39
CA VAL A 293 27.47 2.19 -29.56
C VAL A 293 28.76 2.27 -30.37
N ASN A 294 29.86 1.75 -29.82
CA ASN A 294 31.18 1.91 -30.39
C ASN A 294 31.63 0.78 -31.34
N TYR A 295 30.92 -0.38 -31.34
CA TYR A 295 31.26 -1.55 -32.13
C TYR A 295 30.04 -2.07 -32.90
N PRO A 296 30.19 -2.52 -34.18
CA PRO A 296 31.40 -2.60 -35.00
C PRO A 296 31.85 -1.24 -35.55
N THR A 297 30.97 -0.27 -35.61
CA THR A 297 31.28 1.11 -36.05
C THR A 297 30.57 2.07 -35.11
N PRO A 298 31.23 3.14 -34.65
CA PRO A 298 30.58 4.11 -33.77
C PRO A 298 29.30 4.68 -34.38
N VAL A 299 28.19 4.58 -33.66
CA VAL A 299 26.89 5.11 -34.07
C VAL A 299 26.15 5.64 -32.84
N ASP A 300 25.47 6.78 -33.00
CA ASP A 300 24.60 7.35 -32.02
C ASP A 300 23.16 6.88 -32.30
N ILE A 301 22.53 6.22 -31.28
CA ILE A 301 21.21 5.62 -31.39
C ILE A 301 20.21 6.49 -30.60
N GLU A 302 19.24 7.08 -31.29
CA GLU A 302 18.13 7.83 -30.74
C GLU A 302 16.80 7.06 -30.81
N VAL A 303 16.71 6.13 -31.78
CA VAL A 303 15.53 5.27 -31.97
C VAL A 303 15.92 3.82 -31.73
N TYR A 304 15.32 3.19 -30.76
CA TYR A 304 15.55 1.81 -30.36
C TYR A 304 14.47 0.92 -30.96
N TYR A 305 14.85 -0.20 -31.56
CA TYR A 305 13.94 -1.06 -32.32
C TYR A 305 13.72 -2.40 -31.62
N THR A 306 12.47 -2.88 -31.62
CA THR A 306 12.13 -4.22 -31.11
C THR A 306 12.75 -5.31 -31.97
N ASP A 307 13.11 -6.41 -31.34
CA ASP A 307 13.49 -7.66 -31.99
C ASP A 307 12.26 -8.48 -32.45
N SER A 308 12.51 -9.69 -32.98
CA SER A 308 11.45 -10.58 -33.45
C SER A 308 10.49 -11.09 -32.36
N THR A 309 10.84 -10.93 -31.08
CA THR A 309 9.99 -11.29 -29.94
C THR A 309 9.11 -10.15 -29.46
N GLY A 310 9.24 -8.96 -30.06
CA GLY A 310 8.52 -7.76 -29.64
C GLY A 310 9.12 -7.05 -28.41
N LYS A 311 10.37 -7.35 -28.11
CA LYS A 311 11.15 -6.77 -27.02
C LYS A 311 12.31 -5.95 -27.55
N LEU A 312 12.74 -4.97 -26.78
CA LEU A 312 14.01 -4.29 -26.99
C LEU A 312 14.67 -4.02 -25.64
N MET A 313 15.99 -4.11 -25.61
CA MET A 313 16.79 -3.64 -24.48
C MET A 313 17.65 -2.47 -24.95
N LEU A 314 17.76 -1.44 -24.14
CA LEU A 314 18.65 -0.33 -24.45
C LEU A 314 20.11 -0.81 -24.47
N PRO A 315 20.97 -0.28 -25.34
CA PRO A 315 22.39 -0.68 -25.47
C PRO A 315 23.21 -0.47 -24.18
N ALA A 316 22.83 0.48 -23.35
CA ALA A 316 23.48 0.77 -22.07
C ALA A 316 22.43 1.13 -21.03
N PRO A 317 22.72 0.93 -19.73
CA PRO A 317 21.88 1.39 -18.65
C PRO A 317 21.61 2.90 -18.74
N LEU A 318 20.48 3.32 -18.16
CA LEU A 318 20.16 4.73 -18.00
C LEU A 318 20.45 5.15 -16.55
N PRO A 319 21.02 6.36 -16.36
CA PRO A 319 21.15 6.95 -15.03
C PRO A 319 19.78 7.12 -14.38
N TYR A 320 19.76 7.23 -13.06
CA TYR A 320 18.55 7.52 -12.31
C TYR A 320 17.85 8.78 -12.85
N GLY A 321 16.53 8.70 -13.00
CA GLY A 321 15.70 9.77 -13.53
C GLY A 321 14.32 9.28 -13.95
N ASN A 322 13.46 10.20 -14.32
CA ASN A 322 12.13 9.91 -14.86
C ASN A 322 12.17 9.88 -16.38
N TYR A 323 11.70 8.77 -16.96
CA TYR A 323 11.74 8.54 -18.39
C TYR A 323 10.38 8.22 -18.99
#